data_a545bb45ab01ea8583513e3781494165
#
_entry.id   a545bb45ab01ea8583513e3781494165
#
_cell.length_a   1.000
_cell.length_b   1.000
_cell.length_c   1.000
_cell.angle_alpha   90.00
_cell.angle_beta   90.00
_cell.angle_gamma   90.00
#
_symmetry.space_group_name_H-M   'P 1'
#
loop_
_entity.id
_entity.type
_entity.pdbx_description
1 polymer ?
#
loop_
_entity_poly.entity_id
_entity_poly.type
_entity_poly.pdbx_seq_one_letter_code
_entity_poly.pdbx_strand_id
1 'polypeptide(L)'
;LAKERNALVVMKFHPLTRQEWVDEYREWAANKKDVLFIDKGENVTKYQLMADTLISDTSSTIYEFLLLSRPVITLGTISKDIYWENITEPGQLIAAYDHALTDPEAIAKRQWIVDNYDPYLDGNVCQRMLDGAEDYLRRHGVPKKRKLNLWRKYTSIKTFGRIKKS
;
A
#
# COMPACT_ATOMS: atom_id res chain seq x y z
N LEU A 1 7.50 6.81 19.68
CA LEU A 1 7.69 5.39 19.34
C LEU A 1 9.16 4.99 19.38
N ALA A 2 10.06 5.64 18.61
CA ALA A 2 11.47 5.28 18.53
C ALA A 2 12.13 5.15 19.91
N LYS A 3 12.00 6.18 20.77
CA LYS A 3 12.55 6.16 22.12
C LYS A 3 11.82 5.21 23.08
N GLU A 4 10.49 5.17 23.03
CA GLU A 4 9.69 4.42 24.00
C GLU A 4 9.63 2.92 23.71
N ARG A 5 9.85 2.51 22.48
CA ARG A 5 9.81 1.11 22.04
C ARG A 5 11.12 0.64 21.41
N ASN A 6 12.17 1.46 21.50
CA ASN A 6 13.49 1.19 20.92
C ASN A 6 13.39 0.77 19.44
N ALA A 7 12.57 1.49 18.68
CA ALA A 7 12.25 1.18 17.28
C ALA A 7 13.06 2.04 16.32
N LEU A 8 13.51 1.49 15.21
CA LEU A 8 13.99 2.25 14.07
C LEU A 8 12.78 2.68 13.24
N VAL A 9 12.62 3.98 13.06
CA VAL A 9 11.55 4.54 12.22
C VAL A 9 12.06 4.71 10.80
N VAL A 10 11.48 3.98 9.86
CA VAL A 10 11.74 4.17 8.43
C VAL A 10 10.69 5.11 7.87
N MET A 11 11.11 6.30 7.45
CA MET A 11 10.23 7.36 6.97
C MET A 11 10.31 7.49 5.45
N LYS A 12 9.17 7.38 4.78
CA LYS A 12 9.04 7.56 3.32
C LYS A 12 7.79 8.33 2.97
N PHE A 13 7.95 9.37 2.16
CA PHE A 13 6.82 10.13 1.62
C PHE A 13 6.27 9.53 0.33
N HIS A 14 5.00 9.84 0.07
CA HIS A 14 4.36 9.52 -1.21
C HIS A 14 5.11 10.21 -2.37
N PRO A 15 5.24 9.60 -3.56
CA PRO A 15 5.94 10.20 -4.71
C PRO A 15 5.42 11.58 -5.11
N LEU A 16 4.15 11.87 -4.89
CA LEU A 16 3.52 13.17 -5.20
C LEU A 16 3.63 14.21 -4.09
N THR A 17 4.27 13.89 -2.95
CA THR A 17 4.48 14.87 -1.87
C THR A 17 5.34 16.04 -2.37
N ARG A 18 4.98 17.27 -1.97
CA ARG A 18 5.72 18.48 -2.31
C ARG A 18 7.17 18.38 -1.88
N GLN A 19 8.07 18.84 -2.74
CA GLN A 19 9.51 18.70 -2.51
C GLN A 19 9.96 19.46 -1.25
N GLU A 20 9.36 20.62 -0.97
CA GLU A 20 9.69 21.42 0.21
C GLU A 20 9.49 20.62 1.51
N TRP A 21 8.40 19.87 1.61
CA TRP A 21 8.14 19.01 2.78
C TRP A 21 9.13 17.84 2.85
N VAL A 22 9.45 17.25 1.70
CA VAL A 22 10.44 16.15 1.65
C VAL A 22 11.80 16.62 2.14
N ASP A 23 12.23 17.82 1.75
CA ASP A 23 13.52 18.39 2.11
C ASP A 23 13.57 18.79 3.60
N GLU A 24 12.50 19.41 4.11
CA GLU A 24 12.33 19.74 5.52
C GLU A 24 12.46 18.50 6.42
N TYR A 25 11.73 17.44 6.09
CA TYR A 25 11.75 16.22 6.89
C TYR A 25 13.05 15.40 6.72
N ARG A 26 13.70 15.48 5.57
CA ARG A 26 15.04 14.91 5.36
C ARG A 26 16.06 15.59 6.28
N GLU A 27 16.03 16.92 6.33
CA GLU A 27 16.91 17.69 7.21
C GLU A 27 16.61 17.39 8.69
N TRP A 28 15.35 17.33 9.07
CA TRP A 28 14.92 16.95 10.41
C TRP A 28 15.41 15.54 10.80
N ALA A 29 15.39 14.58 9.88
CA ALA A 29 15.81 13.20 10.12
C ALA A 29 17.34 13.04 10.17
N ALA A 30 18.10 13.88 9.47
CA ALA A 30 19.56 13.74 9.32
C ALA A 30 20.34 13.65 10.64
N ASN A 31 19.82 14.27 11.71
CA ASN A 31 20.45 14.28 13.03
C ASN A 31 19.84 13.26 14.01
N LYS A 32 19.02 12.32 13.54
CA LYS A 32 18.34 11.32 14.37
C LYS A 32 18.86 9.92 14.05
N LYS A 33 19.42 9.25 15.07
CA LYS A 33 19.99 7.90 14.92
C LYS A 33 18.94 6.81 14.75
N ASP A 34 17.72 7.09 15.20
CA ASP A 34 16.57 6.20 15.23
C ASP A 34 15.56 6.46 14.09
N VAL A 35 15.95 7.29 13.10
CA VAL A 35 15.14 7.60 11.92
C VAL A 35 15.96 7.38 10.65
N LEU A 36 15.48 6.51 9.78
CA LEU A 36 16.00 6.31 8.43
C LEU A 36 15.06 6.99 7.43
N PHE A 37 15.51 8.08 6.82
CA PHE A 37 14.77 8.75 5.77
C PHE A 37 15.06 8.12 4.40
N ILE A 38 14.01 7.77 3.66
CA ILE A 38 14.10 7.16 2.34
C ILE A 38 13.55 8.12 1.29
N ASP A 39 14.23 8.19 0.15
CA ASP A 39 13.78 9.03 -0.96
C ASP A 39 12.40 8.57 -1.47
N LYS A 40 11.53 9.55 -1.79
CA LYS A 40 10.16 9.27 -2.24
C LYS A 40 10.09 8.43 -3.52
N GLY A 41 11.14 8.44 -4.35
CA GLY A 41 11.26 7.66 -5.58
C GLY A 41 11.72 6.20 -5.37
N GLU A 42 12.21 5.83 -4.19
CA GLU A 42 12.65 4.46 -3.93
C GLU A 42 11.50 3.46 -3.82
N ASN A 43 11.78 2.22 -4.22
CA ASN A 43 10.85 1.12 -4.04
C ASN A 43 10.67 0.81 -2.54
N VAL A 44 9.44 0.88 -2.07
CA VAL A 44 9.07 0.66 -0.67
C VAL A 44 9.09 -0.81 -0.25
N THR A 45 8.96 -1.74 -1.19
CA THR A 45 8.77 -3.18 -0.90
C THR A 45 9.86 -3.77 -0.01
N LYS A 46 11.13 -3.43 -0.26
CA LYS A 46 12.24 -3.92 0.58
C LYS A 46 12.11 -3.50 2.05
N TYR A 47 11.60 -2.30 2.30
CA TYR A 47 11.38 -1.77 3.65
C TYR A 47 10.14 -2.37 4.30
N GLN A 48 9.07 -2.60 3.53
CA GLN A 48 7.89 -3.32 4.00
C GLN A 48 8.25 -4.74 4.47
N LEU A 49 9.10 -5.45 3.71
CA LEU A 49 9.54 -6.80 4.09
C LEU A 49 10.38 -6.83 5.38
N MET A 50 11.06 -5.73 5.70
CA MET A 50 11.89 -5.61 6.91
C MET A 50 11.13 -5.05 8.12
N ALA A 51 10.08 -4.27 7.91
CA ALA A 51 9.36 -3.59 8.97
C ALA A 51 8.44 -4.53 9.75
N ASP A 52 8.33 -4.32 11.05
CA ASP A 52 7.43 -5.07 11.94
C ASP A 52 6.02 -4.45 11.99
N THR A 53 5.91 -3.15 11.73
CA THR A 53 4.65 -2.38 11.78
C THR A 53 4.65 -1.29 10.73
N LEU A 54 3.51 -1.08 10.07
CA LEU A 54 3.27 0.07 9.19
C LEU A 54 2.44 1.13 9.90
N ILE A 55 2.89 2.38 9.83
CA ILE A 55 2.10 3.55 10.23
C ILE A 55 1.84 4.39 8.98
N SER A 56 0.58 4.69 8.71
CA SER A 56 0.17 5.41 7.49
C SER A 56 -1.08 6.27 7.75
N ASP A 57 -1.54 6.98 6.76
CA ASP A 57 -2.84 7.66 6.73
C ASP A 57 -3.85 6.86 5.89
N THR A 58 -3.86 7.09 4.58
CA THR A 58 -4.73 6.41 3.61
C THR A 58 -3.91 6.03 2.39
N SER A 59 -3.65 4.72 2.22
CA SER A 59 -2.79 4.21 1.15
C SER A 59 -3.14 2.77 0.79
N SER A 60 -2.98 2.40 -0.49
CA SER A 60 -3.05 0.98 -0.92
C SER A 60 -1.95 0.11 -0.28
N THR A 61 -0.83 0.71 0.08
CA THR A 61 0.29 0.07 0.79
C THR A 61 -0.14 -0.61 2.09
N ILE A 62 -1.23 -0.15 2.72
CA ILE A 62 -1.83 -0.76 3.91
C ILE A 62 -2.22 -2.21 3.64
N TYR A 63 -2.93 -2.48 2.55
CA TYR A 63 -3.35 -3.84 2.20
C TYR A 63 -2.16 -4.72 1.83
N GLU A 64 -1.18 -4.18 1.08
CA GLU A 64 0.06 -4.90 0.76
C GLU A 64 0.79 -5.33 2.04
N PHE A 65 0.83 -4.46 3.05
CA PHE A 65 1.49 -4.76 4.31
C PHE A 65 0.70 -5.75 5.17
N LEU A 66 -0.63 -5.66 5.19
CA LEU A 66 -1.52 -6.60 5.89
C LEU A 66 -1.39 -8.03 5.35
N LEU A 67 -1.12 -8.20 4.04
CA LEU A 67 -0.85 -9.52 3.45
C LEU A 67 0.43 -10.18 4.01
N LEU A 68 1.32 -9.41 4.63
CA LEU A 68 2.46 -9.95 5.38
C LEU A 68 2.06 -10.43 6.79
N SER A 69 0.78 -10.37 7.14
CA SER A 69 0.24 -10.67 8.49
C SER A 69 0.86 -9.80 9.60
N ARG A 70 1.27 -8.57 9.24
CA ARG A 70 1.91 -7.61 10.16
C ARG A 70 0.96 -6.45 10.51
N PRO A 71 1.07 -5.87 11.71
CA PRO A 71 0.18 -4.82 12.18
C PRO A 71 0.30 -3.53 11.37
N VAL A 72 -0.84 -2.91 11.15
CA VAL A 72 -0.96 -1.57 10.56
C VAL A 72 -1.66 -0.65 11.56
N ILE A 73 -1.20 0.58 11.63
CA ILE A 73 -1.84 1.66 12.38
C ILE A 73 -2.06 2.82 11.42
N THR A 74 -3.27 3.32 11.35
CA THR A 74 -3.57 4.52 10.56
C THR A 74 -3.92 5.71 11.43
N LEU A 75 -3.61 6.91 10.95
CA LEU A 75 -4.01 8.17 11.56
C LEU A 75 -5.08 8.81 10.68
N GLY A 76 -6.32 8.86 11.18
CA GLY A 76 -7.42 9.53 10.49
C GLY A 76 -7.78 8.95 9.13
N THR A 77 -7.70 7.62 8.96
CA THR A 77 -8.06 7.00 7.67
C THR A 77 -9.52 7.29 7.29
N ILE A 78 -9.75 7.49 6.00
CA ILE A 78 -11.11 7.64 5.43
C ILE A 78 -11.79 6.31 5.10
N SER A 79 -11.08 5.19 5.25
CA SER A 79 -11.62 3.85 5.02
C SER A 79 -12.77 3.56 6.00
N LYS A 80 -13.83 2.92 5.51
CA LYS A 80 -15.02 2.59 6.33
C LYS A 80 -14.88 1.21 6.99
N ASP A 81 -14.39 0.24 6.23
CA ASP A 81 -14.21 -1.13 6.69
C ASP A 81 -12.74 -1.32 7.06
N ILE A 82 -12.43 -1.16 8.36
CA ILE A 82 -11.06 -1.20 8.87
C ILE A 82 -10.84 -2.52 9.61
N TYR A 83 -9.74 -3.19 9.27
CA TYR A 83 -9.29 -4.45 9.89
C TYR A 83 -7.95 -4.26 10.62
N TRP A 84 -7.64 -3.00 10.99
CA TRP A 84 -6.41 -2.58 11.66
C TRP A 84 -6.69 -1.47 12.66
N GLU A 85 -5.68 -1.04 13.40
CA GLU A 85 -5.80 0.08 14.33
C GLU A 85 -5.92 1.41 13.58
N ASN A 86 -6.90 2.24 13.99
CA ASN A 86 -7.02 3.61 13.49
C ASN A 86 -7.09 4.58 14.67
N ILE A 87 -6.16 5.52 14.70
CA ILE A 87 -6.10 6.57 15.71
C ILE A 87 -6.53 7.90 15.11
N THR A 88 -7.03 8.80 15.93
CA THR A 88 -7.42 10.15 15.53
C THR A 88 -6.43 11.20 16.02
N GLU A 89 -5.64 10.87 17.02
CA GLU A 89 -4.66 11.76 17.65
C GLU A 89 -3.29 11.07 17.75
N PRO A 90 -2.19 11.79 17.45
CA PRO A 90 -0.84 11.21 17.52
C PRO A 90 -0.47 10.63 18.89
N GLY A 91 -1.03 11.19 19.97
CA GLY A 91 -0.80 10.70 21.35
C GLY A 91 -1.29 9.28 21.62
N GLN A 92 -2.21 8.75 20.78
CA GLN A 92 -2.73 7.38 20.88
C GLN A 92 -1.77 6.33 20.29
N LEU A 93 -0.71 6.75 19.57
CA LEU A 93 0.13 5.86 18.78
C LEU A 93 0.77 4.74 19.59
N ILE A 94 1.28 5.01 20.79
CA ILE A 94 1.97 4.00 21.61
C ILE A 94 0.99 2.92 22.07
N ALA A 95 -0.18 3.33 22.56
CA ALA A 95 -1.22 2.38 22.98
C ALA A 95 -1.73 1.53 21.81
N ALA A 96 -1.96 2.14 20.63
CA ALA A 96 -2.36 1.43 19.43
C ALA A 96 -1.28 0.47 18.94
N TYR A 97 -0.01 0.84 19.03
CA TYR A 97 1.11 -0.03 18.69
C TYR A 97 1.15 -1.28 19.57
N ASP A 98 1.08 -1.11 20.87
CA ASP A 98 1.09 -2.23 21.82
C ASP A 98 -0.13 -3.15 21.61
N HIS A 99 -1.32 -2.57 21.44
CA HIS A 99 -2.56 -3.30 21.17
C HIS A 99 -2.47 -4.10 19.85
N ALA A 100 -2.03 -3.46 18.78
CA ALA A 100 -1.91 -4.11 17.46
C ALA A 100 -0.96 -5.32 17.47
N LEU A 101 0.03 -5.35 18.35
CA LEU A 101 0.99 -6.45 18.44
C LEU A 101 0.48 -7.61 19.31
N THR A 102 -0.28 -7.34 20.35
CA THR A 102 -0.56 -8.31 21.43
C THR A 102 -2.00 -8.75 21.52
N ASP A 103 -2.94 -7.93 21.03
CA ASP A 103 -4.37 -8.22 21.15
C ASP A 103 -4.80 -9.35 20.19
N PRO A 104 -5.44 -10.42 20.70
CA PRO A 104 -5.87 -11.55 19.88
C PRO A 104 -6.89 -11.19 18.80
N GLU A 105 -7.77 -10.20 19.05
CA GLU A 105 -8.75 -9.75 18.06
C GLU A 105 -8.07 -9.00 16.90
N ALA A 106 -7.09 -8.14 17.21
CA ALA A 106 -6.28 -7.46 16.20
C ALA A 106 -5.51 -8.46 15.33
N ILE A 107 -4.97 -9.53 15.94
CA ILE A 107 -4.30 -10.61 15.22
C ILE A 107 -5.28 -11.37 14.31
N ALA A 108 -6.45 -11.72 14.80
CA ALA A 108 -7.48 -12.41 14.03
C ALA A 108 -7.99 -11.59 12.85
N LYS A 109 -8.16 -10.28 13.02
CA LYS A 109 -8.54 -9.36 11.93
C LYS A 109 -7.50 -9.34 10.81
N ARG A 110 -6.21 -9.32 11.15
CA ARG A 110 -5.13 -9.39 10.13
C ARG A 110 -5.15 -10.71 9.38
N GLN A 111 -5.30 -11.82 10.10
CA GLN A 111 -5.38 -13.14 9.49
C GLN A 111 -6.58 -13.23 8.54
N TRP A 112 -7.72 -12.67 8.92
CA TRP A 112 -8.89 -12.62 8.04
C TRP A 112 -8.59 -11.90 6.71
N ILE A 113 -7.80 -10.80 6.73
CA ILE A 113 -7.37 -10.10 5.50
C ILE A 113 -6.55 -11.04 4.61
N VAL A 114 -5.56 -11.74 5.17
CA VAL A 114 -4.75 -12.71 4.41
C VAL A 114 -5.64 -13.76 3.75
N ASP A 115 -6.56 -14.33 4.50
CA ASP A 115 -7.40 -15.43 4.05
C ASP A 115 -8.44 -15.03 2.99
N ASN A 116 -8.84 -13.76 2.95
CA ASN A 116 -9.94 -13.30 2.09
C ASN A 116 -9.50 -12.38 0.94
N TYR A 117 -8.40 -11.63 1.08
CA TYR A 117 -7.95 -10.72 0.03
C TYR A 117 -6.92 -11.34 -0.91
N ASP A 118 -6.01 -12.14 -0.39
CA ASP A 118 -5.06 -12.90 -1.21
C ASP A 118 -4.74 -14.26 -0.56
N PRO A 119 -5.65 -15.22 -0.65
CA PRO A 119 -5.46 -16.55 -0.05
C PRO A 119 -4.39 -17.39 -0.77
N TYR A 120 -3.87 -16.91 -1.89
CA TYR A 120 -2.95 -17.65 -2.74
C TYR A 120 -1.51 -17.13 -2.62
N LEU A 121 -0.78 -17.60 -1.64
CA LEU A 121 0.62 -17.18 -1.38
C LEU A 121 1.67 -17.99 -2.16
N ASP A 122 1.28 -18.63 -3.27
CA ASP A 122 2.12 -19.55 -4.04
C ASP A 122 2.81 -18.93 -5.28
N GLY A 123 2.69 -17.60 -5.45
CA GLY A 123 3.28 -16.86 -6.57
C GLY A 123 2.60 -17.07 -7.93
N ASN A 124 1.50 -17.81 -8.01
CA ASN A 124 0.80 -18.12 -9.26
C ASN A 124 -0.41 -17.21 -9.56
N VAL A 125 -0.52 -16.06 -8.90
CA VAL A 125 -1.65 -15.14 -9.06
C VAL A 125 -1.82 -14.66 -10.50
N CYS A 126 -0.72 -14.33 -11.19
CA CYS A 126 -0.78 -13.90 -12.59
C CYS A 126 -1.30 -15.00 -13.52
N GLN A 127 -0.88 -16.25 -13.32
CA GLN A 127 -1.38 -17.37 -14.10
C GLN A 127 -2.89 -17.57 -13.88
N ARG A 128 -3.37 -17.54 -12.63
CA ARG A 128 -4.81 -17.61 -12.34
C ARG A 128 -5.62 -16.49 -12.97
N MET A 129 -5.07 -15.26 -13.01
CA MET A 129 -5.74 -14.15 -13.70
C MET A 129 -5.86 -14.39 -15.20
N LEU A 130 -4.82 -14.92 -15.84
CA LEU A 130 -4.83 -15.30 -17.26
C LEU A 130 -5.84 -16.42 -17.53
N ASP A 131 -5.76 -17.50 -16.74
CA ASP A 131 -6.68 -18.64 -16.87
C ASP A 131 -8.14 -18.22 -16.68
N GLY A 132 -8.40 -17.34 -15.70
CA GLY A 132 -9.72 -16.78 -15.45
C GLY A 132 -10.22 -15.90 -16.61
N ALA A 133 -9.34 -15.11 -17.22
CA ALA A 133 -9.67 -14.30 -18.39
C ALA A 133 -9.96 -15.17 -19.61
N GLU A 134 -9.16 -16.21 -19.87
CA GLU A 134 -9.39 -17.17 -20.96
C GLU A 134 -10.70 -17.95 -20.78
N ASP A 135 -10.97 -18.42 -19.56
CA ASP A 135 -12.22 -19.10 -19.23
C ASP A 135 -13.42 -18.20 -19.44
N TYR A 136 -13.35 -16.94 -19.01
CA TYR A 136 -14.39 -15.94 -19.27
C TYR A 136 -14.63 -15.75 -20.77
N LEU A 137 -13.59 -15.60 -21.58
CA LEU A 137 -13.69 -15.45 -23.02
C LEU A 137 -14.25 -16.70 -23.69
N ARG A 138 -13.90 -17.89 -23.19
CA ARG A 138 -14.44 -19.17 -23.69
C ARG A 138 -15.94 -19.28 -23.43
N ARG A 139 -16.42 -18.88 -22.25
CA ARG A 139 -17.85 -18.95 -21.86
C ARG A 139 -18.69 -17.87 -22.54
N HIS A 140 -18.18 -16.66 -22.68
CA HIS A 140 -18.93 -15.49 -23.12
C HIS A 140 -18.57 -15.00 -24.53
N GLY A 141 -17.50 -15.54 -25.10
CA GLY A 141 -16.96 -15.11 -26.39
C GLY A 141 -16.26 -13.76 -26.33
N VAL A 142 -15.54 -13.44 -27.39
CA VAL A 142 -14.91 -12.12 -27.54
C VAL A 142 -15.96 -11.13 -28.05
N PRO A 143 -16.12 -9.95 -27.43
CA PRO A 143 -17.05 -8.93 -27.91
C PRO A 143 -16.75 -8.54 -29.37
N LYS A 144 -17.69 -8.79 -30.27
CA LYS A 144 -17.51 -8.60 -31.73
C LYS A 144 -17.18 -7.15 -32.11
N LYS A 145 -17.73 -6.17 -31.38
CA LYS A 145 -17.44 -4.74 -31.61
C LYS A 145 -17.50 -3.97 -30.29
N ARG A 146 -16.43 -3.26 -29.97
CA ARG A 146 -16.42 -2.24 -28.92
C ARG A 146 -16.72 -0.88 -29.58
N LYS A 147 -17.71 -0.14 -29.08
CA LYS A 147 -17.93 1.24 -29.55
C LYS A 147 -16.66 2.05 -29.31
N LEU A 148 -16.13 2.64 -30.38
CA LEU A 148 -14.91 3.44 -30.31
C LEU A 148 -15.25 4.76 -29.60
N ASN A 149 -14.65 5.00 -28.43
CA ASN A 149 -14.72 6.29 -27.79
C ASN A 149 -13.68 7.22 -28.43
N LEU A 150 -14.11 8.02 -29.41
CA LEU A 150 -13.23 8.92 -30.17
C LEU A 150 -12.60 10.00 -29.31
N TRP A 151 -13.30 10.47 -28.27
CA TRP A 151 -12.75 11.43 -27.32
C TRP A 151 -11.59 10.83 -26.54
N ARG A 152 -11.77 9.64 -25.98
CA ARG A 152 -10.71 8.92 -25.27
C ARG A 152 -9.52 8.62 -26.19
N LYS A 153 -9.78 8.23 -27.43
CA LYS A 153 -8.71 8.02 -28.42
C LYS A 153 -7.95 9.30 -28.71
N TYR A 154 -8.64 10.42 -28.92
CA TYR A 154 -8.01 11.73 -29.15
C TYR A 154 -7.15 12.16 -27.97
N THR A 155 -7.68 12.11 -26.76
CA THR A 155 -6.93 12.48 -25.54
C THR A 155 -5.73 11.58 -25.33
N SER A 156 -5.85 10.27 -25.53
CA SER A 156 -4.72 9.34 -25.43
C SER A 156 -3.62 9.66 -26.44
N ILE A 157 -3.98 9.94 -27.71
CA ILE A 157 -3.00 10.32 -28.74
C ILE A 157 -2.35 11.66 -28.39
N LYS A 158 -3.10 12.62 -27.88
CA LYS A 158 -2.58 13.93 -27.47
C LYS A 158 -1.59 13.81 -26.31
N THR A 159 -1.86 12.92 -25.37
CA THR A 159 -1.05 12.75 -24.13
C THR A 159 0.17 11.85 -24.39
N PHE A 160 0.01 10.76 -25.10
CA PHE A 160 1.03 9.71 -25.23
C PHE A 160 1.62 9.56 -26.66
N GLY A 161 1.13 10.35 -27.62
CA GLY A 161 1.53 10.23 -29.01
C GLY A 161 0.87 9.06 -29.74
N ARG A 162 1.16 8.92 -31.05
CA ARG A 162 0.69 7.78 -31.86
C ARG A 162 1.69 6.63 -31.74
N ILE A 163 1.19 5.43 -31.46
CA ILE A 163 2.00 4.21 -31.58
C ILE A 163 2.29 4.01 -33.07
N LYS A 164 3.56 4.05 -33.46
CA LYS A 164 3.97 3.66 -34.82
C LYS A 164 3.80 2.14 -34.90
N LYS A 165 3.04 1.68 -35.88
CA LYS A 165 3.03 0.24 -36.21
C LYS A 165 4.44 -0.11 -36.75
N SER A 166 5.12 -0.99 -36.05
CA SER A 166 6.31 -1.68 -36.57
C SER A 166 5.88 -2.64 -37.68
#